data_6b6a04bc8e8dcbf2dc8b649a802c6710
#
_entry.id   6b6a04bc8e8dcbf2dc8b649a802c6710
#
_cell.length_a   1.000
_cell.length_b   1.000
_cell.length_c   1.000
_cell.angle_alpha   90.00
_cell.angle_beta   90.00
_cell.angle_gamma   90.00
#
_symmetry.space_group_name_H-M   'P 1'
#
loop_
_entity.id
_entity.type
_entity.pdbx_description
1 polymer ?
#
loop_
_entity_poly.entity_id
_entity_poly.type
_entity_poly.pdbx_seq_one_letter_code
_entity_poly.pdbx_strand_id
1 'polypeptide(L)'
;MKYIFVTGGVVSGLGKGICAASLGRLLKQCGLKVKNQKFDPYLNVDPGTMSPYQHGEVFVTDDGAETDLDLGHYERFVDEALDEKSSVSSGKIFWSVLNRERQGGYLGGTVQIIPHVTDEIKRRIYDMDDGETDVAISEIGGTVGDIESQPFLEAIRQFQHDVGHENAILIHVTLIPYLKASGEMKTKPTQASVKELQGIGIQPDVIVCRSEHPLTTEIKDKIALFCNVPSSHVLQNLDVEYLYEAPLAMEKDNLAQVVCESLHLPCPEPDLSDWTHMVEALRHPNKEVTIALVGKYIQLHDAYLSVVEALKHGGIASHANVHLKWVDSELVTEENVAEYLSDVDGVLVPGGFGNRGIEGMITAIRYARENKIPFLGLCLGMQLTIVEYARNVLGYHDAHSIEMNPNTMHPVIALMPDQDGIEDIGGTLRLGAYPCVLADGSKAQELYGEKEISERHRHRYEVNNDFRKALTENGMVLSGVSPDGRIVEMVELSDHPFYIATQAHPEFKSRPNRPHPLFRGLIAAAAEYHAAK
;
A
#
# COMPACT_ATOMS: atom_id res chain seq x y z
N MET A 1 -8.51 -22.98 11.49
CA MET A 1 -7.56 -22.10 10.76
C MET A 1 -6.14 -22.53 11.01
N LYS A 2 -5.21 -22.37 10.04
CA LYS A 2 -3.78 -22.60 10.17
C LYS A 2 -3.04 -21.27 10.19
N TYR A 3 -1.84 -21.26 10.79
CA TYR A 3 -1.07 -20.03 10.99
C TYR A 3 0.34 -20.16 10.40
N ILE A 4 0.78 -19.12 9.72
CA ILE A 4 2.12 -19.02 9.14
C ILE A 4 2.76 -17.73 9.68
N PHE A 5 3.89 -17.86 10.36
CA PHE A 5 4.68 -16.72 10.79
C PHE A 5 5.84 -16.50 9.85
N VAL A 6 6.01 -15.26 9.36
CA VAL A 6 7.13 -14.88 8.49
C VAL A 6 8.05 -13.95 9.27
N THR A 7 9.26 -14.43 9.55
CA THR A 7 10.31 -13.65 10.23
C THR A 7 11.47 -13.38 9.28
N GLY A 8 12.32 -12.44 9.62
CA GLY A 8 13.53 -12.16 8.83
C GLY A 8 14.77 -11.99 9.70
N GLY A 9 15.91 -12.27 9.12
CA GLY A 9 17.19 -12.11 9.78
C GLY A 9 18.28 -11.60 8.85
N VAL A 10 19.43 -11.29 9.40
CA VAL A 10 20.62 -10.76 8.73
C VAL A 10 20.55 -9.24 8.49
N VAL A 11 19.57 -8.75 7.70
CA VAL A 11 19.40 -7.32 7.43
C VAL A 11 17.91 -6.99 7.25
N SER A 12 17.55 -5.72 7.39
CA SER A 12 16.24 -5.19 6.99
C SER A 12 16.09 -5.13 5.46
N GLY A 13 14.87 -5.00 4.96
CA GLY A 13 14.64 -4.87 3.50
C GLY A 13 14.82 -6.16 2.69
N LEU A 14 14.82 -7.33 3.33
CA LEU A 14 14.94 -8.64 2.67
C LEU A 14 13.74 -9.02 1.80
N GLY A 15 12.63 -8.28 1.89
CA GLY A 15 11.39 -8.60 1.18
C GLY A 15 10.53 -9.63 1.90
N LYS A 16 10.48 -9.62 3.24
CA LYS A 16 9.53 -10.42 4.02
C LYS A 16 8.09 -10.20 3.58
N GLY A 17 7.69 -8.92 3.42
CA GLY A 17 6.35 -8.55 2.97
C GLY A 17 6.01 -9.12 1.61
N ILE A 18 6.94 -9.06 0.67
CA ILE A 18 6.76 -9.66 -0.66
C ILE A 18 6.72 -11.18 -0.61
N CYS A 19 7.50 -11.81 0.27
CA CYS A 19 7.43 -13.24 0.50
C CYS A 19 6.06 -13.65 1.08
N ALA A 20 5.57 -12.94 2.10
CA ALA A 20 4.26 -13.16 2.70
C ALA A 20 3.11 -12.92 1.71
N ALA A 21 3.19 -11.84 0.91
CA ALA A 21 2.22 -11.52 -0.14
C ALA A 21 2.21 -12.56 -1.26
N SER A 22 3.39 -12.98 -1.73
CA SER A 22 3.54 -14.02 -2.75
C SER A 22 2.97 -15.36 -2.28
N LEU A 23 3.30 -15.77 -1.06
CA LEU A 23 2.74 -16.97 -0.46
C LEU A 23 1.22 -16.88 -0.35
N GLY A 24 0.69 -15.75 0.11
CA GLY A 24 -0.76 -15.50 0.17
C GLY A 24 -1.43 -15.69 -1.20
N ARG A 25 -0.80 -15.15 -2.26
CA ARG A 25 -1.29 -15.35 -3.64
C ARG A 25 -1.28 -16.82 -4.05
N LEU A 26 -0.17 -17.53 -3.79
CA LEU A 26 -0.03 -18.94 -4.15
C LEU A 26 -1.06 -19.82 -3.43
N LEU A 27 -1.24 -19.65 -2.13
CA LEU A 27 -2.22 -20.39 -1.35
C LEU A 27 -3.66 -20.09 -1.78
N LYS A 28 -3.97 -18.85 -2.13
CA LYS A 28 -5.27 -18.48 -2.72
C LYS A 28 -5.50 -19.23 -4.03
N GLN A 29 -4.48 -19.37 -4.88
CA GLN A 29 -4.58 -20.12 -6.13
C GLN A 29 -4.68 -21.64 -5.93
N CYS A 30 -4.30 -22.15 -4.75
CA CYS A 30 -4.62 -23.51 -4.31
C CYS A 30 -6.07 -23.66 -3.80
N GLY A 31 -6.87 -22.59 -3.83
CA GLY A 31 -8.26 -22.59 -3.38
C GLY A 31 -8.47 -22.33 -1.88
N LEU A 32 -7.43 -21.88 -1.15
CA LEU A 32 -7.51 -21.56 0.26
C LEU A 32 -7.91 -20.09 0.47
N LYS A 33 -8.70 -19.83 1.50
CA LYS A 33 -9.00 -18.47 1.99
C LYS A 33 -7.86 -17.98 2.87
N VAL A 34 -7.20 -16.90 2.47
CA VAL A 34 -5.98 -16.40 3.12
C VAL A 34 -6.17 -14.97 3.61
N LYS A 35 -5.71 -14.69 4.81
CA LYS A 35 -5.56 -13.32 5.34
C LYS A 35 -4.11 -13.05 5.75
N ASN A 36 -3.62 -11.85 5.43
CA ASN A 36 -2.32 -11.39 5.86
C ASN A 36 -2.44 -10.46 7.07
N GLN A 37 -1.45 -10.53 7.96
CA GLN A 37 -1.32 -9.68 9.14
C GLN A 37 0.12 -9.19 9.26
N LYS A 38 0.29 -7.93 9.68
CA LYS A 38 1.58 -7.30 9.93
C LYS A 38 1.73 -6.96 11.39
N PHE A 39 2.84 -7.35 11.99
CA PHE A 39 3.29 -6.91 13.31
C PHE A 39 4.46 -5.95 13.17
N ASP A 40 4.27 -4.70 13.58
CA ASP A 40 5.29 -3.66 13.51
C ASP A 40 5.89 -3.36 14.89
N PRO A 41 7.22 -3.45 15.04
CA PRO A 41 7.86 -3.33 16.36
C PRO A 41 7.96 -1.88 16.87
N TYR A 42 7.58 -0.87 16.10
CA TYR A 42 7.62 0.51 16.56
C TYR A 42 6.54 0.82 17.62
N LEU A 43 6.80 1.85 18.44
CA LEU A 43 5.92 2.27 19.55
C LEU A 43 4.81 3.25 19.14
N ASN A 44 4.76 3.69 17.91
CA ASN A 44 3.62 4.47 17.42
C ASN A 44 2.37 3.60 17.43
N VAL A 45 1.23 4.17 17.79
CA VAL A 45 -0.05 3.44 17.80
C VAL A 45 -0.41 3.03 16.37
N ASP A 46 -0.26 3.96 15.43
CA ASP A 46 -0.41 3.76 13.99
C ASP A 46 0.55 4.69 13.22
N PRO A 47 0.71 4.54 11.91
CA PRO A 47 1.58 5.39 11.11
C PRO A 47 0.95 6.74 10.73
N GLY A 48 -0.30 7.02 11.08
CA GLY A 48 -1.06 8.20 10.63
C GLY A 48 -0.41 9.54 10.97
N THR A 49 0.37 9.60 12.06
CA THR A 49 1.11 10.80 12.48
C THR A 49 2.58 10.79 12.07
N MET A 50 3.04 9.73 11.41
CA MET A 50 4.44 9.62 10.98
C MET A 50 4.73 10.45 9.74
N SER A 51 5.97 10.90 9.62
CA SER A 51 6.43 11.60 8.42
C SER A 51 6.54 10.63 7.23
N PRO A 52 5.94 10.94 6.07
CA PRO A 52 6.11 10.12 4.86
C PRO A 52 7.57 9.95 4.43
N TYR A 53 8.46 10.88 4.79
CA TYR A 53 9.90 10.77 4.53
C TYR A 53 10.63 9.72 5.38
N GLN A 54 10.03 9.27 6.49
CA GLN A 54 10.63 8.26 7.35
C GLN A 54 10.00 6.88 7.17
N HIS A 55 8.72 6.83 6.86
CA HIS A 55 7.92 5.60 6.86
C HIS A 55 7.36 5.20 5.49
N GLY A 56 7.45 6.08 4.49
CA GLY A 56 6.75 5.89 3.23
C GLY A 56 5.26 6.28 3.35
N GLU A 57 4.43 5.73 2.49
CA GLU A 57 2.99 6.04 2.50
C GLU A 57 2.29 5.44 3.71
N VAL A 58 1.22 6.10 4.13
CA VAL A 58 0.23 5.54 5.06
C VAL A 58 -0.87 4.92 4.22
N PHE A 59 -0.96 3.58 4.26
CA PHE A 59 -2.00 2.85 3.56
C PHE A 59 -3.28 2.81 4.42
N VAL A 60 -4.45 3.02 3.80
CA VAL A 60 -5.73 3.06 4.50
C VAL A 60 -6.62 1.91 4.04
N THR A 61 -7.17 1.17 5.00
CA THR A 61 -8.12 0.07 4.75
C THR A 61 -9.55 0.57 4.59
N ASP A 62 -10.47 -0.32 4.19
CA ASP A 62 -11.89 0.06 3.99
C ASP A 62 -12.56 0.49 5.31
N ASP A 63 -12.18 -0.09 6.45
CA ASP A 63 -12.67 0.26 7.79
C ASP A 63 -11.99 1.50 8.40
N GLY A 64 -11.06 2.14 7.67
CA GLY A 64 -10.42 3.38 8.06
C GLY A 64 -9.17 3.23 8.91
N ALA A 65 -8.61 2.03 9.04
CA ALA A 65 -7.33 1.87 9.72
C ALA A 65 -6.19 2.48 8.90
N GLU A 66 -5.37 3.33 9.54
CA GLU A 66 -4.12 3.82 9.01
C GLU A 66 -3.03 2.77 9.29
N THR A 67 -2.37 2.29 8.25
CA THR A 67 -1.50 1.11 8.32
C THR A 67 -0.18 1.32 7.58
N ASP A 68 0.77 0.41 7.80
CA ASP A 68 2.02 0.36 7.07
C ASP A 68 1.80 0.02 5.58
N LEU A 69 2.73 0.44 4.72
CA LEU A 69 2.69 0.23 3.27
C LEU A 69 2.67 -1.26 2.85
N ASP A 70 3.14 -2.16 3.72
CA ASP A 70 3.14 -3.60 3.46
C ASP A 70 1.72 -4.16 3.26
N LEU A 71 0.70 -3.58 3.93
CA LEU A 71 -0.68 -3.98 3.71
C LEU A 71 -1.13 -3.74 2.27
N GLY A 72 -0.63 -2.68 1.64
CA GLY A 72 -0.83 -2.44 0.21
C GLY A 72 -0.26 -3.57 -0.65
N HIS A 73 0.92 -4.09 -0.32
CA HIS A 73 1.47 -5.26 -1.01
C HIS A 73 0.58 -6.50 -0.83
N TYR A 74 0.13 -6.77 0.40
CA TYR A 74 -0.75 -7.93 0.64
C TYR A 74 -2.03 -7.83 -0.18
N GLU A 75 -2.73 -6.68 -0.15
CA GLU A 75 -3.95 -6.48 -0.92
C GLU A 75 -3.71 -6.58 -2.43
N ARG A 76 -2.60 -6.05 -2.95
CA ARG A 76 -2.27 -6.12 -4.37
C ARG A 76 -2.00 -7.54 -4.86
N PHE A 77 -1.32 -8.35 -4.04
CA PHE A 77 -0.97 -9.73 -4.41
C PHE A 77 -2.14 -10.69 -4.19
N VAL A 78 -2.77 -10.63 -3.02
CA VAL A 78 -3.83 -11.58 -2.65
C VAL A 78 -5.17 -11.21 -3.30
N ASP A 79 -5.37 -9.93 -3.64
CA ASP A 79 -6.64 -9.36 -4.16
C ASP A 79 -7.80 -9.61 -3.17
N GLU A 80 -7.53 -9.31 -1.90
CA GLU A 80 -8.51 -9.30 -0.81
C GLU A 80 -8.35 -7.99 -0.03
N ALA A 81 -9.46 -7.40 0.43
CA ALA A 81 -9.42 -6.24 1.29
C ALA A 81 -9.04 -6.67 2.72
N LEU A 82 -8.14 -5.93 3.34
CA LEU A 82 -7.73 -6.11 4.73
C LEU A 82 -8.45 -5.11 5.64
N ASP A 83 -8.40 -5.37 6.94
CA ASP A 83 -9.04 -4.60 7.99
C ASP A 83 -8.03 -4.18 9.09
N GLU A 84 -8.51 -3.48 10.13
CA GLU A 84 -7.69 -3.04 11.26
C GLU A 84 -6.95 -4.16 11.99
N LYS A 85 -7.49 -5.40 11.96
CA LYS A 85 -6.88 -6.57 12.60
C LYS A 85 -5.60 -7.00 11.88
N SER A 86 -5.46 -6.61 10.62
CA SER A 86 -4.30 -6.93 9.79
C SER A 86 -3.07 -6.06 10.10
N SER A 87 -3.21 -4.98 10.90
CA SER A 87 -2.10 -4.09 11.26
C SER A 87 -1.99 -3.92 12.77
N VAL A 88 -0.92 -4.45 13.34
CA VAL A 88 -0.69 -4.47 14.79
C VAL A 88 0.70 -3.91 15.10
N SER A 89 0.77 -2.73 15.72
CA SER A 89 2.02 -2.15 16.21
C SER A 89 2.29 -2.51 17.68
N SER A 90 3.55 -2.44 18.11
CA SER A 90 3.89 -2.49 19.53
C SER A 90 3.11 -1.44 20.32
N GLY A 91 2.94 -0.23 19.75
CA GLY A 91 2.15 0.83 20.38
C GLY A 91 0.72 0.41 20.67
N LYS A 92 0.01 -0.19 19.71
CA LYS A 92 -1.36 -0.73 19.92
C LYS A 92 -1.39 -1.79 21.03
N ILE A 93 -0.42 -2.69 21.07
CA ILE A 93 -0.31 -3.74 22.09
C ILE A 93 -0.11 -3.13 23.47
N PHE A 94 0.91 -2.30 23.64
CA PHE A 94 1.21 -1.67 24.94
C PHE A 94 0.08 -0.75 25.40
N TRP A 95 -0.53 0.01 24.47
CA TRP A 95 -1.68 0.85 24.77
C TRP A 95 -2.86 0.03 25.31
N SER A 96 -3.17 -1.11 24.71
CA SER A 96 -4.22 -2.02 25.16
C SER A 96 -3.92 -2.56 26.57
N VAL A 97 -2.70 -3.03 26.82
CA VAL A 97 -2.29 -3.58 28.12
C VAL A 97 -2.32 -2.51 29.21
N LEU A 98 -1.80 -1.31 28.95
CA LEU A 98 -1.76 -0.21 29.92
C LEU A 98 -3.16 0.31 30.22
N ASN A 99 -4.02 0.47 29.23
CA ASN A 99 -5.41 0.88 29.45
C ASN A 99 -6.18 -0.15 30.31
N ARG A 100 -5.99 -1.44 30.03
CA ARG A 100 -6.61 -2.51 30.84
C ARG A 100 -6.08 -2.49 32.27
N GLU A 101 -4.79 -2.19 32.49
CA GLU A 101 -4.23 -2.02 33.83
C GLU A 101 -4.92 -0.85 34.56
N ARG A 102 -4.99 0.33 33.92
CA ARG A 102 -5.61 1.53 34.50
C ARG A 102 -7.10 1.34 34.85
N GLN A 103 -7.79 0.47 34.13
CA GLN A 103 -9.19 0.10 34.36
C GLN A 103 -9.34 -1.01 35.43
N GLY A 104 -8.24 -1.47 36.05
CA GLY A 104 -8.27 -2.52 37.07
C GLY A 104 -8.46 -3.95 36.50
N GLY A 105 -8.31 -4.14 35.20
CA GLY A 105 -8.55 -5.42 34.52
C GLY A 105 -7.61 -6.56 34.91
N TYR A 106 -6.53 -6.26 35.65
CA TYR A 106 -5.59 -7.26 36.19
C TYR A 106 -5.73 -7.47 37.70
N LEU A 107 -6.78 -6.93 38.32
CA LEU A 107 -7.14 -7.17 39.73
C LEU A 107 -6.01 -6.91 40.74
N GLY A 108 -5.13 -5.93 40.47
CA GLY A 108 -3.99 -5.57 41.31
C GLY A 108 -2.75 -6.43 41.12
N GLY A 109 -2.74 -7.34 40.13
CA GLY A 109 -1.56 -8.12 39.74
C GLY A 109 -0.46 -7.24 39.14
N THR A 110 0.80 -7.66 39.28
CA THR A 110 1.94 -7.02 38.61
C THR A 110 1.90 -7.33 37.11
N VAL A 111 1.77 -6.30 36.26
CA VAL A 111 1.74 -6.44 34.80
C VAL A 111 3.17 -6.49 34.25
N GLN A 112 3.45 -7.49 33.43
CA GLN A 112 4.80 -7.76 32.87
C GLN A 112 4.69 -8.08 31.38
N ILE A 113 5.83 -8.11 30.66
CA ILE A 113 5.87 -8.52 29.24
C ILE A 113 5.30 -9.94 29.12
N ILE A 114 5.78 -10.89 29.93
CA ILE A 114 5.23 -12.25 30.04
C ILE A 114 4.46 -12.33 31.34
N PRO A 115 3.17 -12.71 31.35
CA PRO A 115 2.38 -13.12 30.19
C PRO A 115 1.57 -12.00 29.52
N HIS A 116 1.48 -10.81 30.08
CA HIS A 116 0.41 -9.85 29.74
C HIS A 116 0.54 -9.25 28.34
N VAL A 117 1.75 -8.87 27.93
CA VAL A 117 2.01 -8.35 26.56
C VAL A 117 1.97 -9.52 25.55
N THR A 118 2.57 -10.65 25.90
CA THR A 118 2.55 -11.84 25.01
C THR A 118 1.13 -12.40 24.82
N ASP A 119 0.29 -12.39 25.86
CA ASP A 119 -1.11 -12.80 25.72
C ASP A 119 -1.92 -11.83 24.85
N GLU A 120 -1.67 -10.52 24.94
CA GLU A 120 -2.32 -9.55 24.05
C GLU A 120 -1.87 -9.74 22.59
N ILE A 121 -0.59 -10.03 22.33
CA ILE A 121 -0.11 -10.37 20.97
C ILE A 121 -0.80 -11.65 20.47
N LYS A 122 -0.83 -12.71 21.28
CA LYS A 122 -1.51 -13.97 20.91
C LYS A 122 -3.01 -13.73 20.62
N ARG A 123 -3.66 -12.88 21.41
CA ARG A 123 -5.06 -12.50 21.17
C ARG A 123 -5.23 -11.87 19.78
N ARG A 124 -4.33 -10.96 19.37
CA ARG A 124 -4.37 -10.35 18.03
C ARG A 124 -4.17 -11.37 16.92
N ILE A 125 -3.39 -12.42 17.15
CA ILE A 125 -3.25 -13.53 16.18
C ILE A 125 -4.56 -14.32 16.11
N TYR A 126 -5.19 -14.65 17.25
CA TYR A 126 -6.46 -15.35 17.27
C TYR A 126 -7.61 -14.54 16.65
N ASP A 127 -7.57 -13.19 16.76
CA ASP A 127 -8.59 -12.29 16.18
C ASP A 127 -8.67 -12.37 14.65
N MET A 128 -7.67 -12.97 13.97
CA MET A 128 -7.69 -13.26 12.53
C MET A 128 -8.66 -14.40 12.18
N ASP A 129 -9.05 -15.23 13.14
CA ASP A 129 -10.01 -16.32 12.92
C ASP A 129 -11.45 -15.77 12.89
N ASP A 130 -12.01 -15.72 11.71
CA ASP A 130 -13.39 -15.32 11.46
C ASP A 130 -14.32 -16.52 11.18
N GLY A 131 -13.80 -17.75 11.33
CA GLY A 131 -14.51 -18.99 11.04
C GLY A 131 -14.59 -19.34 9.54
N GLU A 132 -14.08 -18.49 8.66
CA GLU A 132 -14.07 -18.71 7.21
C GLU A 132 -12.66 -18.78 6.63
N THR A 133 -11.69 -18.13 7.25
CA THR A 133 -10.28 -18.10 6.83
C THR A 133 -9.60 -19.44 7.08
N ASP A 134 -8.98 -20.01 6.06
CA ASP A 134 -8.22 -21.26 6.17
C ASP A 134 -6.82 -21.05 6.74
N VAL A 135 -6.14 -19.97 6.30
CA VAL A 135 -4.76 -19.65 6.64
C VAL A 135 -4.57 -18.17 6.96
N ALA A 136 -3.98 -17.88 8.12
CA ALA A 136 -3.48 -16.55 8.46
C ALA A 136 -1.95 -16.51 8.29
N ILE A 137 -1.45 -15.52 7.56
CA ILE A 137 -0.02 -15.26 7.36
C ILE A 137 0.35 -14.00 8.13
N SER A 138 1.10 -14.14 9.21
CA SER A 138 1.53 -13.03 10.07
C SER A 138 3.02 -12.71 9.83
N GLU A 139 3.30 -11.56 9.26
CA GLU A 139 4.67 -11.07 9.09
C GLU A 139 5.14 -10.31 10.32
N ILE A 140 6.34 -10.62 10.79
CA ILE A 140 6.97 -9.95 11.92
C ILE A 140 7.96 -8.90 11.40
N GLY A 141 7.68 -7.65 11.68
CA GLY A 141 8.56 -6.52 11.37
C GLY A 141 9.87 -6.59 12.16
N GLY A 142 10.88 -5.87 11.66
CA GLY A 142 12.22 -5.89 12.23
C GLY A 142 13.03 -7.13 11.83
N THR A 143 14.14 -7.33 12.51
CA THR A 143 15.11 -8.42 12.29
C THR A 143 15.20 -9.27 13.54
N VAL A 144 15.32 -10.58 13.39
CA VAL A 144 15.58 -11.47 14.53
C VAL A 144 16.87 -11.02 15.23
N GLY A 145 16.79 -10.79 16.53
CA GLY A 145 17.86 -10.18 17.35
C GLY A 145 17.57 -8.73 17.76
N ASP A 146 16.68 -8.03 17.08
CA ASP A 146 16.25 -6.69 17.47
C ASP A 146 15.45 -6.75 18.78
N ILE A 147 15.75 -5.85 19.72
CA ILE A 147 15.10 -5.80 21.04
C ILE A 147 13.59 -5.59 20.88
N GLU A 148 13.19 -4.74 19.95
CA GLU A 148 11.82 -4.37 19.70
C GLU A 148 10.96 -5.55 19.22
N SER A 149 11.57 -6.53 18.54
CA SER A 149 10.86 -7.71 18.02
C SER A 149 10.73 -8.85 19.03
N GLN A 150 11.48 -8.82 20.14
CA GLN A 150 11.52 -9.92 21.11
C GLN A 150 10.15 -10.30 21.69
N PRO A 151 9.26 -9.36 22.10
CA PRO A 151 7.94 -9.72 22.62
C PRO A 151 7.08 -10.49 21.59
N PHE A 152 7.20 -10.15 20.31
CA PHE A 152 6.48 -10.86 19.24
C PHE A 152 7.03 -12.27 19.05
N LEU A 153 8.34 -12.44 19.02
CA LEU A 153 8.97 -13.77 18.89
C LEU A 153 8.62 -14.67 20.08
N GLU A 154 8.66 -14.13 21.31
CA GLU A 154 8.26 -14.89 22.49
C GLU A 154 6.77 -15.27 22.44
N ALA A 155 5.89 -14.37 22.00
CA ALA A 155 4.47 -14.67 21.82
C ALA A 155 4.24 -15.78 20.77
N ILE A 156 4.98 -15.77 19.66
CA ILE A 156 4.92 -16.80 18.62
C ILE A 156 5.37 -18.15 19.16
N ARG A 157 6.47 -18.19 19.92
CA ARG A 157 6.95 -19.42 20.58
C ARG A 157 5.87 -20.04 21.47
N GLN A 158 5.21 -19.19 22.28
CA GLN A 158 4.09 -19.64 23.12
C GLN A 158 2.89 -20.08 22.28
N PHE A 159 2.54 -19.31 21.23
CA PHE A 159 1.42 -19.59 20.34
C PHE A 159 1.57 -20.96 19.64
N GLN A 160 2.78 -21.25 19.10
CA GLN A 160 3.05 -22.55 18.48
C GLN A 160 2.89 -23.71 19.47
N HIS A 161 3.25 -23.47 20.75
CA HIS A 161 3.01 -24.46 21.81
C HIS A 161 1.52 -24.63 22.11
N ASP A 162 0.75 -23.53 22.14
CA ASP A 162 -0.67 -23.54 22.47
C ASP A 162 -1.52 -24.25 21.40
N VAL A 163 -1.22 -24.04 20.12
CA VAL A 163 -2.02 -24.60 19.00
C VAL A 163 -1.43 -25.89 18.40
N GLY A 164 -0.18 -26.23 18.70
CA GLY A 164 0.56 -27.35 18.12
C GLY A 164 1.26 -26.97 16.79
N HIS A 165 2.44 -27.56 16.58
CA HIS A 165 3.27 -27.29 15.38
C HIS A 165 2.57 -27.65 14.06
N GLU A 166 1.66 -28.62 14.07
CA GLU A 166 0.87 -28.99 12.90
C GLU A 166 -0.14 -27.90 12.49
N ASN A 167 -0.35 -26.90 13.35
CA ASN A 167 -1.29 -25.79 13.09
C ASN A 167 -0.60 -24.43 12.91
N ALA A 168 0.70 -24.33 13.27
CA ALA A 168 1.44 -23.08 13.21
C ALA A 168 2.90 -23.31 12.82
N ILE A 169 3.29 -22.88 11.63
CA ILE A 169 4.65 -22.99 11.11
C ILE A 169 5.37 -21.64 11.04
N LEU A 170 6.68 -21.66 10.98
CA LEU A 170 7.51 -20.48 10.82
C LEU A 170 8.38 -20.54 9.57
N ILE A 171 8.24 -19.51 8.74
CA ILE A 171 9.09 -19.25 7.58
C ILE A 171 10.11 -18.19 7.96
N HIS A 172 11.40 -18.49 7.76
CA HIS A 172 12.47 -17.56 8.05
C HIS A 172 13.14 -17.07 6.78
N VAL A 173 12.99 -15.77 6.48
CA VAL A 173 13.60 -15.12 5.31
C VAL A 173 15.00 -14.65 5.66
N THR A 174 16.00 -15.06 4.87
CA THR A 174 17.41 -14.77 5.12
C THR A 174 18.13 -14.28 3.87
N LEU A 175 19.37 -13.85 4.00
CA LEU A 175 20.23 -13.42 2.91
C LEU A 175 21.39 -14.39 2.69
N ILE A 176 21.62 -14.75 1.44
CA ILE A 176 22.83 -15.45 0.96
C ILE A 176 23.66 -14.45 0.14
N PRO A 177 24.59 -13.73 0.75
CA PRO A 177 25.38 -12.75 0.02
C PRO A 177 26.38 -13.42 -0.93
N TYR A 178 26.52 -12.84 -2.12
CA TYR A 178 27.55 -13.19 -3.07
C TYR A 178 28.76 -12.28 -2.91
N LEU A 179 29.91 -12.87 -2.61
CA LEU A 179 31.17 -12.13 -2.49
C LEU A 179 31.87 -12.07 -3.83
N LYS A 180 31.76 -10.97 -4.55
CA LYS A 180 32.37 -10.76 -5.89
C LYS A 180 33.87 -11.06 -5.89
N ALA A 181 34.60 -10.70 -4.82
CA ALA A 181 36.04 -10.89 -4.73
C ALA A 181 36.48 -12.37 -4.71
N SER A 182 35.67 -13.26 -4.13
CA SER A 182 35.95 -14.71 -4.06
C SER A 182 35.11 -15.54 -5.03
N GLY A 183 34.12 -14.94 -5.70
CA GLY A 183 33.21 -15.66 -6.58
C GLY A 183 32.29 -16.66 -5.88
N GLU A 184 31.98 -16.43 -4.61
CA GLU A 184 31.29 -17.42 -3.78
C GLU A 184 30.08 -16.84 -3.05
N MET A 185 29.01 -17.65 -2.93
CA MET A 185 27.89 -17.41 -2.01
C MET A 185 28.24 -17.86 -0.59
N LYS A 186 27.85 -17.09 0.42
CA LYS A 186 28.17 -17.35 1.82
C LYS A 186 26.91 -17.68 2.64
N THR A 187 26.88 -18.89 3.21
CA THR A 187 25.76 -19.39 4.02
C THR A 187 25.87 -19.01 5.51
N LYS A 188 27.00 -18.48 5.96
CA LYS A 188 27.21 -18.13 7.39
C LYS A 188 26.19 -17.12 7.95
N PRO A 189 25.78 -16.05 7.23
CA PRO A 189 24.76 -15.12 7.74
C PRO A 189 23.43 -15.82 8.02
N THR A 190 22.96 -16.67 7.10
CA THR A 190 21.75 -17.49 7.30
C THR A 190 21.87 -18.41 8.51
N GLN A 191 22.99 -19.13 8.63
CA GLN A 191 23.23 -20.02 9.78
C GLN A 191 23.25 -19.26 11.12
N ALA A 192 23.82 -18.05 11.15
CA ALA A 192 23.85 -17.21 12.35
C ALA A 192 22.45 -16.75 12.73
N SER A 193 21.68 -16.27 11.76
CA SER A 193 20.30 -15.79 11.98
C SER A 193 19.36 -16.91 12.48
N VAL A 194 19.46 -18.13 11.89
CA VAL A 194 18.68 -19.27 12.36
C VAL A 194 19.10 -19.69 13.78
N LYS A 195 20.40 -19.64 14.12
CA LYS A 195 20.86 -19.93 15.49
C LYS A 195 20.30 -18.95 16.51
N GLU A 196 20.19 -17.68 16.15
CA GLU A 196 19.59 -16.66 17.02
C GLU A 196 18.12 -16.96 17.29
N LEU A 197 17.37 -17.33 16.23
CA LEU A 197 15.97 -17.76 16.35
C LEU A 197 15.84 -19.02 17.22
N GLN A 198 16.71 -20.02 17.01
CA GLN A 198 16.77 -21.24 17.84
C GLN A 198 17.13 -20.92 19.30
N GLY A 199 17.95 -19.90 19.54
CA GLY A 199 18.32 -19.41 20.88
C GLY A 199 17.12 -18.89 21.67
N ILE A 200 16.07 -18.42 20.99
CA ILE A 200 14.79 -18.01 21.58
C ILE A 200 13.84 -19.21 21.78
N GLY A 201 14.21 -20.38 21.25
CA GLY A 201 13.39 -21.60 21.32
C GLY A 201 12.44 -21.80 20.15
N ILE A 202 12.70 -21.14 19.01
CA ILE A 202 11.92 -21.28 17.78
C ILE A 202 12.74 -21.99 16.72
N GLN A 203 12.21 -23.09 16.17
CA GLN A 203 12.76 -23.79 15.02
C GLN A 203 12.00 -23.35 13.77
N PRO A 204 12.68 -22.80 12.73
CA PRO A 204 11.99 -22.54 11.47
C PRO A 204 11.64 -23.85 10.76
N ASP A 205 10.48 -23.87 10.11
CA ASP A 205 10.03 -25.00 9.29
C ASP A 205 10.51 -24.87 7.85
N VAL A 206 10.57 -23.61 7.35
CA VAL A 206 10.99 -23.27 5.99
C VAL A 206 11.98 -22.10 6.04
N ILE A 207 13.03 -22.18 5.24
CA ILE A 207 14.00 -21.10 5.08
C ILE A 207 13.91 -20.57 3.64
N VAL A 208 13.58 -19.29 3.50
CA VAL A 208 13.56 -18.59 2.21
C VAL A 208 14.82 -17.75 2.10
N CYS A 209 15.69 -18.10 1.17
CA CYS A 209 17.00 -17.49 0.99
C CYS A 209 16.97 -16.47 -0.15
N ARG A 210 17.03 -15.18 0.18
CA ARG A 210 17.26 -14.15 -0.83
C ARG A 210 18.69 -14.20 -1.32
N SER A 211 18.87 -14.20 -2.65
CA SER A 211 20.19 -14.26 -3.29
C SER A 211 20.15 -13.66 -4.70
N GLU A 212 21.29 -13.09 -5.12
CA GLU A 212 21.47 -12.57 -6.50
C GLU A 212 21.62 -13.73 -7.52
N HIS A 213 22.06 -14.89 -7.09
CA HIS A 213 22.33 -16.04 -7.94
C HIS A 213 21.57 -17.28 -7.49
N PRO A 214 21.23 -18.21 -8.41
CA PRO A 214 20.57 -19.46 -8.07
C PRO A 214 21.37 -20.28 -7.04
N LEU A 215 20.68 -20.87 -6.07
CA LEU A 215 21.28 -21.74 -5.07
C LEU A 215 21.58 -23.11 -5.68
N THR A 216 22.81 -23.59 -5.52
CA THR A 216 23.14 -24.96 -5.88
C THR A 216 22.60 -25.95 -4.83
N THR A 217 22.47 -27.23 -5.22
CA THR A 217 22.05 -28.29 -4.30
C THR A 217 22.98 -28.39 -3.08
N GLU A 218 24.29 -28.21 -3.28
CA GLU A 218 25.26 -28.26 -2.17
C GLU A 218 25.06 -27.12 -1.18
N ILE A 219 24.63 -25.94 -1.66
CA ILE A 219 24.33 -24.80 -0.78
C ILE A 219 23.04 -25.07 -0.01
N LYS A 220 21.99 -25.57 -0.68
CA LYS A 220 20.72 -25.94 -0.03
C LYS A 220 20.95 -27.03 1.03
N ASP A 221 21.69 -28.10 0.72
CA ASP A 221 22.01 -29.18 1.64
C ASP A 221 22.83 -28.69 2.84
N LYS A 222 23.78 -27.79 2.60
CA LYS A 222 24.57 -27.19 3.68
C LYS A 222 23.71 -26.36 4.62
N ILE A 223 22.80 -25.53 4.10
CA ILE A 223 21.88 -24.75 4.92
C ILE A 223 20.97 -25.69 5.71
N ALA A 224 20.37 -26.67 5.04
CA ALA A 224 19.50 -27.68 5.64
C ALA A 224 20.17 -28.38 6.84
N LEU A 225 21.41 -28.85 6.65
CA LEU A 225 22.19 -29.51 7.71
C LEU A 225 22.44 -28.60 8.92
N PHE A 226 22.89 -27.35 8.68
CA PHE A 226 23.25 -26.44 9.78
C PHE A 226 22.03 -25.77 10.46
N CYS A 227 20.91 -25.69 9.77
CA CYS A 227 19.69 -25.07 10.27
C CYS A 227 18.63 -26.07 10.73
N ASN A 228 18.91 -27.37 10.62
CA ASN A 228 18.04 -28.47 11.03
C ASN A 228 16.66 -28.42 10.35
N VAL A 229 16.66 -28.28 9.03
CA VAL A 229 15.46 -28.36 8.18
C VAL A 229 15.70 -29.36 7.04
N PRO A 230 14.66 -29.94 6.42
CA PRO A 230 14.84 -30.71 5.19
C PRO A 230 15.41 -29.85 4.05
N SER A 231 16.22 -30.45 3.16
CA SER A 231 16.79 -29.70 2.01
C SER A 231 15.70 -29.15 1.08
N SER A 232 14.57 -29.85 0.95
CA SER A 232 13.38 -29.40 0.24
C SER A 232 12.70 -28.16 0.85
N HIS A 233 12.98 -27.83 2.11
CA HIS A 233 12.46 -26.66 2.81
C HIS A 233 13.43 -25.47 2.77
N VAL A 234 14.53 -25.58 2.03
CA VAL A 234 15.43 -24.46 1.73
C VAL A 234 15.11 -23.94 0.33
N LEU A 235 14.38 -22.85 0.28
CA LEU A 235 13.84 -22.26 -0.94
C LEU A 235 14.63 -21.01 -1.32
N GLN A 236 14.74 -20.72 -2.60
CA GLN A 236 15.38 -19.50 -3.07
C GLN A 236 14.35 -18.41 -3.37
N ASN A 237 14.73 -17.18 -3.11
CA ASN A 237 14.04 -15.97 -3.53
C ASN A 237 15.05 -15.11 -4.30
N LEU A 238 15.05 -15.27 -5.62
CA LEU A 238 15.95 -14.52 -6.50
C LEU A 238 15.43 -13.10 -6.73
N ASP A 239 16.36 -12.19 -7.01
CA ASP A 239 15.97 -10.87 -7.48
C ASP A 239 15.23 -10.99 -8.81
N VAL A 240 14.11 -10.30 -8.93
CA VAL A 240 13.24 -10.28 -10.11
C VAL A 240 13.25 -8.89 -10.72
N GLU A 241 13.02 -8.80 -12.03
CA GLU A 241 12.97 -7.52 -12.73
C GLU A 241 11.68 -6.75 -12.37
N TYR A 242 10.57 -7.46 -12.32
CA TYR A 242 9.27 -6.91 -11.94
C TYR A 242 8.76 -7.58 -10.67
N LEU A 243 8.30 -6.78 -9.72
CA LEU A 243 7.86 -7.25 -8.40
C LEU A 243 6.81 -8.38 -8.49
N TYR A 244 5.90 -8.29 -9.45
CA TYR A 244 4.83 -9.27 -9.64
C TYR A 244 5.30 -10.61 -10.22
N GLU A 245 6.56 -10.77 -10.57
CA GLU A 245 7.17 -12.06 -10.91
C GLU A 245 7.46 -12.92 -9.68
N ALA A 246 7.51 -12.31 -8.49
CA ALA A 246 7.94 -13.00 -7.27
C ALA A 246 7.13 -14.28 -6.96
N PRO A 247 5.78 -14.32 -7.05
CA PRO A 247 5.03 -15.56 -6.85
C PRO A 247 5.43 -16.66 -7.84
N LEU A 248 5.61 -16.31 -9.12
CA LEU A 248 6.02 -17.27 -10.16
C LEU A 248 7.43 -17.80 -9.92
N ALA A 249 8.34 -16.91 -9.46
CA ALA A 249 9.72 -17.29 -9.17
C ALA A 249 9.83 -18.21 -7.95
N MET A 250 9.05 -17.93 -6.88
CA MET A 250 9.04 -18.74 -5.66
C MET A 250 8.37 -20.10 -5.87
N GLU A 251 7.34 -20.17 -6.72
CA GLU A 251 6.65 -21.43 -7.01
C GLU A 251 7.49 -22.40 -7.84
N LYS A 252 8.53 -21.93 -8.53
CA LYS A 252 9.53 -22.84 -9.16
C LYS A 252 10.23 -23.75 -8.15
N ASP A 253 10.31 -23.35 -6.90
CA ASP A 253 10.80 -24.17 -5.78
C ASP A 253 9.65 -24.84 -4.99
N ASN A 254 8.42 -24.84 -5.51
CA ASN A 254 7.20 -25.43 -4.93
C ASN A 254 6.85 -24.85 -3.53
N LEU A 255 6.93 -23.53 -3.36
CA LEU A 255 6.67 -22.87 -2.07
C LEU A 255 5.28 -23.23 -1.51
N ALA A 256 4.24 -23.21 -2.34
CA ALA A 256 2.87 -23.55 -1.91
C ALA A 256 2.79 -24.99 -1.40
N GLN A 257 3.36 -25.94 -2.14
CA GLN A 257 3.34 -27.35 -1.76
C GLN A 257 4.08 -27.59 -0.44
N VAL A 258 5.30 -27.06 -0.29
CA VAL A 258 6.12 -27.20 0.94
C VAL A 258 5.37 -26.68 2.17
N VAL A 259 4.72 -25.54 2.04
CA VAL A 259 3.94 -24.92 3.13
C VAL A 259 2.69 -25.75 3.45
N CYS A 260 1.93 -26.18 2.44
CA CYS A 260 0.72 -26.98 2.64
C CYS A 260 1.05 -28.35 3.25
N GLU A 261 2.13 -29.01 2.82
CA GLU A 261 2.61 -30.28 3.41
C GLU A 261 2.95 -30.09 4.90
N SER A 262 3.66 -29.00 5.24
CA SER A 262 4.04 -28.68 6.63
C SER A 262 2.80 -28.44 7.52
N LEU A 263 1.72 -27.91 6.96
CA LEU A 263 0.46 -27.63 7.68
C LEU A 263 -0.60 -28.72 7.52
N HIS A 264 -0.28 -29.81 6.81
CA HIS A 264 -1.23 -30.89 6.48
C HIS A 264 -2.51 -30.37 5.79
N LEU A 265 -2.34 -29.39 4.88
CA LEU A 265 -3.42 -28.84 4.06
C LEU A 265 -3.43 -29.50 2.68
N PRO A 266 -4.62 -29.69 2.08
CA PRO A 266 -4.68 -30.06 0.66
C PRO A 266 -4.16 -28.89 -0.18
N CYS A 267 -3.25 -29.17 -1.10
CA CYS A 267 -2.71 -28.17 -2.02
C CYS A 267 -2.71 -28.74 -3.44
N PRO A 268 -3.76 -28.55 -4.21
CA PRO A 268 -3.69 -28.76 -5.65
C PRO A 268 -2.66 -27.80 -6.27
N GLU A 269 -2.13 -28.13 -7.43
CA GLU A 269 -1.23 -27.23 -8.15
C GLU A 269 -1.91 -25.87 -8.34
N PRO A 270 -1.24 -24.74 -7.95
CA PRO A 270 -1.85 -23.43 -8.04
C PRO A 270 -2.08 -23.02 -9.51
N ASP A 271 -3.29 -22.57 -9.84
CA ASP A 271 -3.58 -22.00 -11.16
C ASP A 271 -3.04 -20.57 -11.24
N LEU A 272 -1.90 -20.43 -11.88
CA LEU A 272 -1.20 -19.15 -12.07
C LEU A 272 -1.36 -18.58 -13.48
N SER A 273 -2.30 -19.10 -14.30
CA SER A 273 -2.48 -18.69 -15.69
C SER A 273 -2.77 -17.20 -15.83
N ASP A 274 -3.73 -16.66 -15.09
CA ASP A 274 -4.09 -15.23 -15.12
C ASP A 274 -2.93 -14.35 -14.63
N TRP A 275 -2.24 -14.79 -13.58
CA TRP A 275 -1.08 -14.06 -13.06
C TRP A 275 0.09 -14.04 -14.04
N THR A 276 0.31 -15.17 -14.73
CA THR A 276 1.32 -15.27 -15.79
C THR A 276 0.99 -14.36 -16.97
N HIS A 277 -0.27 -14.33 -17.43
CA HIS A 277 -0.69 -13.42 -18.50
C HIS A 277 -0.48 -11.95 -18.13
N MET A 278 -0.77 -11.58 -16.87
CA MET A 278 -0.54 -10.23 -16.35
C MET A 278 0.95 -9.88 -16.35
N VAL A 279 1.82 -10.79 -15.90
CA VAL A 279 3.28 -10.60 -15.90
C VAL A 279 3.81 -10.50 -17.33
N GLU A 280 3.31 -11.31 -18.27
CA GLU A 280 3.71 -11.22 -19.68
C GLU A 280 3.28 -9.88 -20.32
N ALA A 281 2.11 -9.34 -19.96
CA ALA A 281 1.69 -8.00 -20.39
C ALA A 281 2.62 -6.91 -19.87
N LEU A 282 3.12 -7.07 -18.63
CA LEU A 282 4.08 -6.15 -18.02
C LEU A 282 5.46 -6.21 -18.70
N ARG A 283 5.91 -7.41 -19.11
CA ARG A 283 7.20 -7.63 -19.77
C ARG A 283 7.23 -7.18 -21.23
N HIS A 284 6.09 -7.21 -21.90
CA HIS A 284 5.98 -6.98 -23.35
C HIS A 284 4.99 -5.86 -23.68
N PRO A 285 5.21 -4.63 -23.15
CA PRO A 285 4.39 -3.49 -23.53
C PRO A 285 4.61 -3.15 -25.02
N ASN A 286 3.60 -2.61 -25.67
CA ASN A 286 3.64 -2.20 -27.07
C ASN A 286 3.41 -0.70 -27.27
N LYS A 287 3.28 0.05 -26.16
CA LYS A 287 3.14 1.50 -26.11
C LYS A 287 4.09 2.06 -25.07
N GLU A 288 4.45 3.31 -25.23
CA GLU A 288 5.24 4.08 -24.26
C GLU A 288 4.42 5.30 -23.85
N VAL A 289 4.36 5.58 -22.55
CA VAL A 289 3.71 6.79 -22.02
C VAL A 289 4.56 7.39 -20.90
N THR A 290 4.65 8.70 -20.85
CA THR A 290 5.35 9.44 -19.79
C THR A 290 4.32 10.19 -18.94
N ILE A 291 4.25 9.86 -17.66
CA ILE A 291 3.39 10.54 -16.69
C ILE A 291 4.23 11.39 -15.74
N ALA A 292 3.97 12.70 -15.71
CA ALA A 292 4.53 13.55 -14.68
C ALA A 292 3.78 13.36 -13.36
N LEU A 293 4.47 12.92 -12.32
CA LEU A 293 3.99 12.92 -10.94
C LEU A 293 4.49 14.19 -10.27
N VAL A 294 3.59 15.18 -10.14
CA VAL A 294 3.92 16.50 -9.56
C VAL A 294 3.55 16.49 -8.09
N GLY A 295 4.53 16.30 -7.23
CA GLY A 295 4.32 16.08 -5.80
C GLY A 295 5.34 16.77 -4.91
N LYS A 296 5.11 16.70 -3.61
CA LYS A 296 5.99 17.30 -2.59
C LYS A 296 6.89 16.28 -1.86
N TYR A 297 6.63 14.98 -2.00
CA TYR A 297 7.39 13.91 -1.33
C TYR A 297 8.26 13.10 -2.32
N ILE A 298 8.69 13.71 -3.40
CA ILE A 298 9.40 13.04 -4.49
C ILE A 298 10.81 12.52 -4.13
N GLN A 299 11.39 12.98 -3.02
CA GLN A 299 12.69 12.52 -2.56
C GLN A 299 12.66 11.10 -1.96
N LEU A 300 11.50 10.64 -1.51
CA LEU A 300 11.25 9.28 -1.07
C LEU A 300 10.10 8.68 -1.89
N HIS A 301 10.42 7.83 -2.85
CA HIS A 301 9.44 7.25 -3.77
C HIS A 301 8.37 6.42 -3.05
N ASP A 302 8.71 5.79 -1.93
CA ASP A 302 7.77 5.01 -1.11
C ASP A 302 6.64 5.85 -0.51
N ALA A 303 6.79 7.18 -0.47
CA ALA A 303 5.70 8.08 -0.05
C ALA A 303 4.51 8.08 -1.03
N TYR A 304 4.72 7.64 -2.27
CA TYR A 304 3.70 7.52 -3.33
C TYR A 304 3.62 6.11 -3.90
N LEU A 305 3.99 5.09 -3.11
CA LEU A 305 4.09 3.71 -3.58
C LEU A 305 2.80 3.22 -4.25
N SER A 306 1.64 3.39 -3.62
CA SER A 306 0.36 2.96 -4.19
C SER A 306 -0.01 3.72 -5.46
N VAL A 307 0.34 5.02 -5.57
CA VAL A 307 0.14 5.80 -6.80
C VAL A 307 0.99 5.23 -7.94
N VAL A 308 2.27 4.97 -7.67
CA VAL A 308 3.20 4.37 -8.64
C VAL A 308 2.70 2.99 -9.10
N GLU A 309 2.30 2.15 -8.15
CA GLU A 309 1.76 0.83 -8.48
C GLU A 309 0.45 0.93 -9.27
N ALA A 310 -0.46 1.83 -8.90
CA ALA A 310 -1.71 2.03 -9.64
C ALA A 310 -1.49 2.52 -11.09
N LEU A 311 -0.47 3.38 -11.32
CA LEU A 311 -0.06 3.77 -12.67
C LEU A 311 0.48 2.58 -13.47
N LYS A 312 1.32 1.73 -12.86
CA LYS A 312 1.80 0.49 -13.48
C LYS A 312 0.66 -0.47 -13.81
N HIS A 313 -0.33 -0.61 -12.90
CA HIS A 313 -1.52 -1.44 -13.15
C HIS A 313 -2.31 -0.92 -14.37
N GLY A 314 -2.48 0.41 -14.48
CA GLY A 314 -3.08 1.03 -15.68
C GLY A 314 -2.26 0.73 -16.95
N GLY A 315 -0.92 0.72 -16.82
CA GLY A 315 0.01 0.33 -17.88
C GLY A 315 -0.18 -1.12 -18.33
N ILE A 316 -0.27 -2.06 -17.39
CA ILE A 316 -0.54 -3.48 -17.67
C ILE A 316 -1.82 -3.63 -18.50
N ALA A 317 -2.92 -3.02 -18.05
CA ALA A 317 -4.21 -3.08 -18.74
C ALA A 317 -4.21 -2.44 -20.14
N SER A 318 -3.34 -1.46 -20.36
CA SER A 318 -3.23 -0.72 -21.63
C SER A 318 -2.10 -1.24 -22.54
N HIS A 319 -1.36 -2.27 -22.11
CA HIS A 319 -0.12 -2.75 -22.73
C HIS A 319 0.89 -1.61 -22.95
N ALA A 320 0.99 -0.70 -21.99
CA ALA A 320 1.85 0.47 -22.03
C ALA A 320 2.95 0.38 -20.95
N ASN A 321 4.17 0.67 -21.35
CA ASN A 321 5.27 0.95 -20.43
C ASN A 321 5.11 2.38 -19.89
N VAL A 322 4.99 2.53 -18.57
CA VAL A 322 4.74 3.83 -17.94
C VAL A 322 6.04 4.38 -17.39
N HIS A 323 6.55 5.43 -18.02
CA HIS A 323 7.69 6.19 -17.53
C HIS A 323 7.21 7.27 -16.56
N LEU A 324 7.76 7.28 -15.35
CA LEU A 324 7.45 8.30 -14.35
C LEU A 324 8.46 9.42 -14.39
N LYS A 325 7.99 10.63 -14.68
CA LYS A 325 8.76 11.87 -14.52
C LYS A 325 8.41 12.49 -13.18
N TRP A 326 9.33 12.35 -12.23
CA TRP A 326 9.17 12.92 -10.88
C TRP A 326 9.42 14.43 -10.94
N VAL A 327 8.43 15.22 -10.53
CA VAL A 327 8.50 16.68 -10.57
C VAL A 327 8.29 17.24 -9.17
N ASP A 328 9.33 17.91 -8.65
CA ASP A 328 9.24 18.62 -7.38
C ASP A 328 8.40 19.87 -7.54
N SER A 329 7.23 19.85 -6.91
CA SER A 329 6.31 20.97 -6.99
C SER A 329 6.86 22.28 -6.41
N GLU A 330 7.87 22.23 -5.53
CA GLU A 330 8.52 23.44 -4.99
C GLU A 330 9.35 24.18 -6.04
N LEU A 331 9.77 23.49 -7.10
CA LEU A 331 10.61 24.05 -8.16
C LEU A 331 9.79 24.55 -9.37
N VAL A 332 8.49 24.23 -9.41
CA VAL A 332 7.62 24.60 -10.55
C VAL A 332 7.10 26.03 -10.38
N THR A 333 7.34 26.84 -11.41
CA THR A 333 6.84 28.23 -11.49
C THR A 333 6.14 28.45 -12.84
N GLU A 334 5.44 29.60 -13.00
CA GLU A 334 4.81 29.95 -14.27
C GLU A 334 5.82 30.08 -15.43
N GLU A 335 7.06 30.49 -15.15
CA GLU A 335 8.08 30.68 -16.16
C GLU A 335 8.69 29.37 -16.64
N ASN A 336 8.75 28.32 -15.78
CA ASN A 336 9.47 27.08 -16.09
C ASN A 336 8.57 25.83 -16.22
N VAL A 337 7.28 25.93 -15.96
CA VAL A 337 6.37 24.77 -15.99
C VAL A 337 6.41 24.01 -17.34
N ALA A 338 6.58 24.73 -18.44
CA ALA A 338 6.71 24.12 -19.76
C ALA A 338 7.97 23.23 -19.90
N GLU A 339 9.06 23.53 -19.20
CA GLU A 339 10.28 22.68 -19.19
C GLU A 339 10.03 21.33 -18.52
N TYR A 340 9.11 21.32 -17.54
CA TYR A 340 8.74 20.08 -16.84
C TYR A 340 7.66 19.27 -17.54
N LEU A 341 6.70 19.93 -18.22
CA LEU A 341 5.46 19.26 -18.62
C LEU A 341 5.20 19.21 -20.14
N SER A 342 6.02 19.87 -20.98
CA SER A 342 5.78 19.86 -22.43
C SER A 342 6.03 18.52 -23.12
N ASP A 343 6.87 17.68 -22.53
CA ASP A 343 7.29 16.37 -23.07
C ASP A 343 6.50 15.18 -22.48
N VAL A 344 5.60 15.42 -21.53
CA VAL A 344 4.84 14.35 -20.89
C VAL A 344 3.49 14.09 -21.56
N ASP A 345 2.96 12.90 -21.39
CA ASP A 345 1.70 12.46 -21.99
C ASP A 345 0.53 12.52 -21.02
N GLY A 346 0.82 12.64 -19.75
CA GLY A 346 -0.18 12.84 -18.70
C GLY A 346 0.44 13.48 -17.45
N VAL A 347 -0.42 14.09 -16.63
CA VAL A 347 -0.02 14.71 -15.36
C VAL A 347 -0.87 14.13 -14.23
N LEU A 348 -0.22 13.74 -13.14
CA LEU A 348 -0.87 13.31 -11.91
C LEU A 348 -0.41 14.20 -10.75
N VAL A 349 -1.35 14.75 -9.99
CA VAL A 349 -1.10 15.47 -8.73
C VAL A 349 -1.67 14.65 -7.59
N PRO A 350 -0.80 14.06 -6.74
CA PRO A 350 -1.20 13.14 -5.67
C PRO A 350 -1.70 13.87 -4.42
N GLY A 351 -2.11 13.09 -3.42
CA GLY A 351 -2.41 13.55 -2.08
C GLY A 351 -1.21 14.14 -1.32
N GLY A 352 -1.48 14.86 -0.25
CA GLY A 352 -0.46 15.45 0.62
C GLY A 352 -1.06 16.40 1.65
N PHE A 353 -0.25 16.84 2.62
CA PHE A 353 -0.65 17.76 3.68
C PHE A 353 0.26 18.98 3.76
N GLY A 354 -0.28 20.10 4.25
CA GLY A 354 0.46 21.36 4.50
C GLY A 354 0.79 22.16 3.24
N ASN A 355 1.40 23.33 3.44
CA ASN A 355 1.49 24.40 2.43
C ASN A 355 2.65 24.25 1.42
N ARG A 356 3.60 23.38 1.68
CA ARG A 356 4.80 23.23 0.85
C ARG A 356 4.46 22.79 -0.57
N GLY A 357 4.99 23.47 -1.59
CA GLY A 357 4.87 23.12 -3.01
C GLY A 357 3.47 23.32 -3.63
N ILE A 358 2.53 23.95 -2.94
CA ILE A 358 1.13 24.10 -3.38
C ILE A 358 1.02 24.95 -4.65
N GLU A 359 1.70 26.09 -4.72
CA GLU A 359 1.59 26.98 -5.88
C GLU A 359 2.16 26.33 -7.15
N GLY A 360 3.23 25.56 -7.02
CA GLY A 360 3.76 24.79 -8.15
C GLY A 360 2.82 23.67 -8.62
N MET A 361 2.09 23.01 -7.69
CA MET A 361 1.02 22.07 -8.07
C MET A 361 -0.11 22.79 -8.80
N ILE A 362 -0.58 23.96 -8.32
CA ILE A 362 -1.62 24.76 -8.97
C ILE A 362 -1.17 25.17 -10.37
N THR A 363 0.09 25.61 -10.52
CA THR A 363 0.69 25.97 -11.82
C THR A 363 0.71 24.77 -12.78
N ALA A 364 1.09 23.58 -12.30
CA ALA A 364 1.08 22.36 -13.10
C ALA A 364 -0.34 21.94 -13.53
N ILE A 365 -1.32 22.04 -12.63
CA ILE A 365 -2.74 21.78 -12.91
C ILE A 365 -3.27 22.72 -13.99
N ARG A 366 -2.98 24.02 -13.88
CA ARG A 366 -3.32 25.02 -14.89
C ARG A 366 -2.73 24.67 -16.24
N TYR A 367 -1.43 24.37 -16.27
CA TYR A 367 -0.73 24.01 -17.51
C TYR A 367 -1.36 22.79 -18.19
N ALA A 368 -1.67 21.72 -17.41
CA ALA A 368 -2.33 20.53 -17.93
C ALA A 368 -3.72 20.86 -18.51
N ARG A 369 -4.54 21.68 -17.81
CA ARG A 369 -5.86 22.09 -18.25
C ARG A 369 -5.81 22.89 -19.56
N GLU A 370 -4.94 23.92 -19.62
CA GLU A 370 -4.85 24.83 -20.77
C GLU A 370 -4.27 24.15 -22.01
N ASN A 371 -3.34 23.19 -21.83
CA ASN A 371 -2.70 22.47 -22.93
C ASN A 371 -3.37 21.12 -23.25
N LYS A 372 -4.54 20.83 -22.64
CA LYS A 372 -5.31 19.59 -22.86
C LYS A 372 -4.48 18.31 -22.64
N ILE A 373 -3.51 18.34 -21.70
CA ILE A 373 -2.74 17.17 -21.29
C ILE A 373 -3.61 16.32 -20.34
N PRO A 374 -3.78 15.01 -20.56
CA PRO A 374 -4.51 14.14 -19.64
C PRO A 374 -4.11 14.33 -18.18
N PHE A 375 -5.08 14.55 -17.30
CA PHE A 375 -4.85 14.95 -15.91
C PHE A 375 -5.66 14.12 -14.92
N LEU A 376 -5.01 13.68 -13.82
CA LEU A 376 -5.64 13.06 -12.67
C LEU A 376 -5.19 13.75 -11.37
N GLY A 377 -6.16 14.27 -10.60
CA GLY A 377 -5.93 14.85 -9.28
C GLY A 377 -6.45 13.94 -8.16
N LEU A 378 -5.63 13.65 -7.14
CA LEU A 378 -5.99 12.78 -6.03
C LEU A 378 -5.98 13.55 -4.72
N CYS A 379 -7.06 13.51 -3.94
CA CYS A 379 -7.20 14.12 -2.62
C CYS A 379 -6.79 15.60 -2.63
N LEU A 380 -5.58 15.97 -2.17
CA LEU A 380 -5.05 17.32 -2.31
C LEU A 380 -5.06 17.79 -3.77
N GLY A 381 -4.75 16.91 -4.72
CA GLY A 381 -4.79 17.22 -6.15
C GLY A 381 -6.17 17.68 -6.62
N MET A 382 -7.26 17.10 -6.11
CA MET A 382 -8.61 17.59 -6.38
C MET A 382 -8.86 18.96 -5.74
N GLN A 383 -8.48 19.14 -4.48
CA GLN A 383 -8.66 20.43 -3.79
C GLN A 383 -7.95 21.56 -4.54
N LEU A 384 -6.72 21.30 -5.00
CA LEU A 384 -5.96 22.29 -5.78
C LEU A 384 -6.51 22.50 -7.20
N THR A 385 -7.13 21.49 -7.80
CA THR A 385 -7.87 21.62 -9.05
C THR A 385 -9.00 22.64 -8.92
N ILE A 386 -9.74 22.60 -7.81
CA ILE A 386 -10.82 23.55 -7.53
C ILE A 386 -10.27 24.95 -7.23
N VAL A 387 -9.17 25.04 -6.47
CA VAL A 387 -8.49 26.32 -6.22
C VAL A 387 -7.98 26.94 -7.53
N GLU A 388 -7.33 26.15 -8.39
CA GLU A 388 -6.87 26.59 -9.71
C GLU A 388 -8.03 27.14 -10.55
N TYR A 389 -9.11 26.35 -10.63
CA TYR A 389 -10.28 26.73 -11.44
C TYR A 389 -10.95 28.01 -10.92
N ALA A 390 -11.07 28.12 -9.60
CA ALA A 390 -11.62 29.34 -8.97
C ALA A 390 -10.77 30.57 -9.25
N ARG A 391 -9.43 30.46 -9.21
CA ARG A 391 -8.52 31.58 -9.49
C ARG A 391 -8.52 31.99 -10.95
N ASN A 392 -8.39 31.03 -11.86
CA ASN A 392 -8.05 31.29 -13.26
C ASN A 392 -9.27 31.26 -14.21
N VAL A 393 -10.38 30.62 -13.82
CA VAL A 393 -11.62 30.58 -14.62
C VAL A 393 -12.70 31.49 -14.01
N LEU A 394 -12.90 31.41 -12.67
CA LEU A 394 -13.94 32.25 -12.01
C LEU A 394 -13.44 33.66 -11.65
N GLY A 395 -12.12 33.90 -11.67
CA GLY A 395 -11.53 35.21 -11.32
C GLY A 395 -11.46 35.49 -9.81
N TYR A 396 -11.57 34.48 -8.96
CA TYR A 396 -11.39 34.59 -7.50
C TYR A 396 -9.93 34.48 -7.13
N HIS A 397 -9.14 35.50 -7.41
CA HIS A 397 -7.67 35.46 -7.36
C HIS A 397 -7.06 35.04 -6.02
N ASP A 398 -7.77 35.22 -4.90
CA ASP A 398 -7.36 34.80 -3.56
C ASP A 398 -7.96 33.45 -3.13
N ALA A 399 -8.69 32.76 -4.02
CA ALA A 399 -9.29 31.46 -3.69
C ALA A 399 -8.27 30.47 -3.15
N HIS A 400 -8.62 29.82 -2.04
CA HIS A 400 -7.73 28.88 -1.37
C HIS A 400 -8.48 27.87 -0.50
N SER A 401 -7.75 26.87 0.03
CA SER A 401 -8.18 26.08 1.17
C SER A 401 -7.94 26.87 2.47
N ILE A 402 -8.86 26.78 3.42
CA ILE A 402 -8.68 27.38 4.76
C ILE A 402 -7.57 26.67 5.55
N GLU A 403 -7.19 25.45 5.21
CA GLU A 403 -6.03 24.78 5.78
C GLU A 403 -4.74 25.57 5.53
N MET A 404 -4.63 26.14 4.34
CA MET A 404 -3.40 26.76 3.85
C MET A 404 -3.43 28.29 3.97
N ASN A 405 -4.62 28.89 3.83
CA ASN A 405 -4.85 30.31 4.02
C ASN A 405 -6.17 30.56 4.77
N PRO A 406 -6.13 30.61 6.11
CA PRO A 406 -7.34 30.84 6.92
C PRO A 406 -8.03 32.20 6.68
N ASN A 407 -7.32 33.14 6.04
CA ASN A 407 -7.82 34.51 5.80
C ASN A 407 -8.30 34.73 4.37
N THR A 408 -8.42 33.68 3.53
CA THR A 408 -8.94 33.83 2.17
C THR A 408 -10.38 34.33 2.18
N MET A 409 -10.72 35.25 1.26
CA MET A 409 -12.12 35.71 1.07
C MET A 409 -12.94 34.71 0.25
N HIS A 410 -12.28 33.79 -0.47
CA HIS A 410 -12.92 32.74 -1.27
C HIS A 410 -12.45 31.37 -0.81
N PRO A 411 -12.92 30.88 0.37
CA PRO A 411 -12.53 29.57 0.92
C PRO A 411 -13.24 28.44 0.16
N VAL A 412 -12.76 28.12 -1.04
CA VAL A 412 -13.37 27.10 -1.91
C VAL A 412 -13.21 25.69 -1.38
N ILE A 413 -12.24 25.50 -0.46
CA ILE A 413 -12.02 24.27 0.30
C ILE A 413 -12.08 24.64 1.80
N ALA A 414 -12.93 23.94 2.56
CA ALA A 414 -13.22 24.26 3.97
C ALA A 414 -13.49 23.01 4.79
N LEU A 415 -13.56 23.16 6.12
CA LEU A 415 -14.09 22.13 7.00
C LEU A 415 -15.61 22.02 6.83
N MET A 416 -16.12 20.81 6.96
CA MET A 416 -17.56 20.62 7.10
C MET A 416 -18.01 21.08 8.51
N PRO A 417 -19.25 21.62 8.64
CA PRO A 417 -19.74 22.15 9.93
C PRO A 417 -19.75 21.15 11.08
N ASP A 418 -19.83 19.88 10.80
CA ASP A 418 -19.82 18.76 11.76
C ASP A 418 -18.39 18.34 12.19
N GLN A 419 -17.36 18.91 11.58
CA GLN A 419 -15.93 18.66 11.92
C GLN A 419 -15.30 19.85 12.68
N ASP A 420 -16.06 20.90 12.94
CA ASP A 420 -15.57 22.09 13.66
C ASP A 420 -15.47 21.81 15.16
N GLY A 421 -14.30 22.09 15.76
CA GLY A 421 -14.08 21.95 17.20
C GLY A 421 -13.43 20.64 17.68
N ILE A 422 -12.90 19.80 16.80
CA ILE A 422 -12.16 18.58 17.18
C ILE A 422 -10.69 18.91 17.43
N GLU A 423 -10.22 18.75 18.69
CA GLU A 423 -8.85 19.11 19.12
C GLU A 423 -7.79 18.03 18.82
N ASP A 424 -8.16 16.76 18.71
CA ASP A 424 -7.23 15.66 18.46
C ASP A 424 -6.83 15.56 16.98
N ILE A 425 -5.53 15.51 16.69
CA ILE A 425 -5.00 15.41 15.32
C ILE A 425 -5.13 13.99 14.77
N GLY A 426 -5.02 12.96 15.61
CA GLY A 426 -5.16 11.54 15.23
C GLY A 426 -6.62 11.08 15.25
N GLY A 427 -7.05 10.37 14.20
CA GLY A 427 -8.40 9.78 14.13
C GLY A 427 -9.55 10.75 13.84
N THR A 428 -9.24 12.01 13.45
CA THR A 428 -10.25 13.06 13.15
C THR A 428 -10.46 13.30 11.66
N LEU A 429 -9.80 12.51 10.83
CA LEU A 429 -9.95 12.54 9.38
C LEU A 429 -11.19 11.75 8.95
N ARG A 430 -11.68 12.03 7.75
CA ARG A 430 -12.56 11.11 7.05
C ARG A 430 -11.70 9.98 6.52
N LEU A 431 -11.79 8.82 7.18
CA LEU A 431 -10.92 7.66 6.98
C LEU A 431 -11.73 6.45 6.50
N GLY A 432 -11.18 5.70 5.54
CA GLY A 432 -11.76 4.46 5.05
C GLY A 432 -12.70 4.64 3.87
N ALA A 433 -13.49 3.60 3.60
CA ALA A 433 -14.35 3.53 2.43
C ALA A 433 -15.65 4.30 2.65
N TYR A 434 -15.98 5.19 1.70
CA TYR A 434 -17.23 5.93 1.67
C TYR A 434 -17.92 5.79 0.31
N PRO A 435 -19.27 5.73 0.30
CA PRO A 435 -20.02 5.62 -0.93
C PRO A 435 -20.04 6.97 -1.69
N CYS A 436 -19.98 6.86 -3.02
CA CYS A 436 -20.09 7.99 -3.93
C CYS A 436 -21.07 7.64 -5.06
N VAL A 437 -21.95 8.57 -5.39
CA VAL A 437 -22.92 8.48 -6.50
C VAL A 437 -22.37 9.27 -7.67
N LEU A 438 -22.14 8.59 -8.79
CA LEU A 438 -21.63 9.21 -10.01
C LEU A 438 -22.75 9.87 -10.84
N ALA A 439 -22.43 11.01 -11.45
CA ALA A 439 -23.34 11.75 -12.30
C ALA A 439 -23.58 10.99 -13.61
N ASP A 440 -24.85 10.92 -14.04
CA ASP A 440 -25.23 10.23 -15.27
C ASP A 440 -24.55 10.88 -16.50
N GLY A 441 -23.88 10.08 -17.31
CA GLY A 441 -23.16 10.52 -18.51
C GLY A 441 -21.83 11.20 -18.25
N SER A 442 -21.32 11.20 -17.01
CA SER A 442 -19.98 11.66 -16.70
C SER A 442 -18.90 10.67 -17.20
N LYS A 443 -17.70 11.18 -17.44
CA LYS A 443 -16.54 10.34 -17.78
C LYS A 443 -16.19 9.38 -16.65
N ALA A 444 -16.34 9.83 -15.42
CA ALA A 444 -16.17 8.97 -14.24
C ALA A 444 -17.12 7.77 -14.30
N GLN A 445 -18.42 7.98 -14.55
CA GLN A 445 -19.38 6.89 -14.68
C GLN A 445 -19.05 5.93 -15.83
N GLU A 446 -18.62 6.45 -16.97
CA GLU A 446 -18.18 5.63 -18.10
C GLU A 446 -17.02 4.70 -17.72
N LEU A 447 -16.04 5.22 -16.96
CA LEU A 447 -14.84 4.48 -16.55
C LEU A 447 -15.15 3.38 -15.52
N TYR A 448 -15.97 3.69 -14.52
CA TYR A 448 -16.34 2.71 -13.48
C TYR A 448 -17.36 1.69 -13.99
N GLY A 449 -18.22 2.06 -14.91
CA GLY A 449 -19.31 1.21 -15.42
C GLY A 449 -20.46 1.02 -14.44
N GLU A 450 -20.45 1.75 -13.31
CA GLU A 450 -21.41 1.68 -12.21
C GLU A 450 -21.84 3.08 -11.83
N LYS A 451 -23.01 3.20 -11.18
CA LYS A 451 -23.53 4.49 -10.70
C LYS A 451 -23.14 4.78 -9.25
N GLU A 452 -23.09 3.74 -8.43
CA GLU A 452 -22.72 3.84 -7.03
C GLU A 452 -21.40 3.11 -6.82
N ILE A 453 -20.41 3.80 -6.29
CA ILE A 453 -19.08 3.30 -6.02
C ILE A 453 -18.71 3.54 -4.57
N SER A 454 -17.64 2.91 -4.12
CA SER A 454 -17.09 3.15 -2.79
C SER A 454 -15.58 3.31 -2.91
N GLU A 455 -15.06 4.41 -2.37
CA GLU A 455 -13.62 4.72 -2.41
C GLU A 455 -13.06 5.02 -1.02
N ARG A 456 -11.75 4.80 -0.84
CA ARG A 456 -11.06 5.09 0.42
C ARG A 456 -10.65 6.55 0.51
N HIS A 457 -10.83 7.13 1.69
CA HIS A 457 -10.54 8.54 1.99
C HIS A 457 -9.52 8.66 3.12
N ARG A 458 -8.76 9.78 3.08
CA ARG A 458 -7.84 10.20 4.14
C ARG A 458 -7.67 11.71 4.08
N HIS A 459 -8.68 12.45 4.49
CA HIS A 459 -8.67 13.92 4.46
C HIS A 459 -9.63 14.53 5.48
N ARG A 460 -9.49 15.83 5.72
CA ARG A 460 -10.31 16.60 6.65
C ARG A 460 -11.12 17.67 5.93
N TYR A 461 -10.55 18.28 4.88
CA TYR A 461 -11.13 19.41 4.17
C TYR A 461 -11.88 18.94 2.93
N GLU A 462 -12.98 19.65 2.65
CA GLU A 462 -13.93 19.32 1.59
C GLU A 462 -14.21 20.55 0.70
N VAL A 463 -14.82 20.32 -0.45
CA VAL A 463 -15.32 21.40 -1.31
C VAL A 463 -16.39 22.19 -0.57
N ASN A 464 -16.22 23.51 -0.48
CA ASN A 464 -17.21 24.38 0.12
C ASN A 464 -18.45 24.51 -0.78
N ASN A 465 -19.60 24.12 -0.25
CA ASN A 465 -20.87 24.09 -0.98
C ASN A 465 -21.33 25.44 -1.52
N ASP A 466 -20.89 26.55 -0.91
CA ASP A 466 -21.24 27.91 -1.35
C ASP A 466 -20.71 28.23 -2.77
N PHE A 467 -19.64 27.54 -3.20
CA PHE A 467 -19.01 27.75 -4.50
C PHE A 467 -19.46 26.76 -5.58
N ARG A 468 -20.22 25.70 -5.25
CA ARG A 468 -20.65 24.65 -6.20
C ARG A 468 -21.37 25.24 -7.42
N LYS A 469 -22.28 26.20 -7.20
CA LYS A 469 -23.03 26.84 -8.29
C LYS A 469 -22.09 27.57 -9.23
N ALA A 470 -21.16 28.35 -8.70
CA ALA A 470 -20.21 29.10 -9.53
C ALA A 470 -19.31 28.17 -10.36
N LEU A 471 -18.87 27.06 -9.78
CA LEU A 471 -18.05 26.02 -10.47
C LEU A 471 -18.84 25.40 -11.62
N THR A 472 -20.09 24.97 -11.38
CA THR A 472 -20.90 24.26 -12.38
C THR A 472 -21.40 25.18 -13.51
N GLU A 473 -21.79 26.41 -13.21
CA GLU A 473 -22.21 27.39 -14.22
C GLU A 473 -21.07 27.80 -15.17
N ASN A 474 -19.83 27.57 -14.78
CA ASN A 474 -18.64 27.85 -15.59
C ASN A 474 -17.98 26.59 -16.21
N GLY A 475 -18.65 25.43 -16.18
CA GLY A 475 -18.26 24.27 -16.96
C GLY A 475 -17.58 23.12 -16.17
N MET A 476 -17.40 23.27 -14.86
CA MET A 476 -16.93 22.13 -14.03
C MET A 476 -18.11 21.18 -13.76
N VAL A 477 -17.91 19.91 -14.01
CA VAL A 477 -18.90 18.86 -13.72
C VAL A 477 -18.57 18.26 -12.35
N LEU A 478 -19.56 18.25 -11.44
CA LEU A 478 -19.47 17.50 -10.19
C LEU A 478 -19.83 16.05 -10.49
N SER A 479 -18.84 15.27 -10.93
CA SER A 479 -19.04 13.92 -11.46
C SER A 479 -19.26 12.85 -10.39
N GLY A 480 -18.97 13.14 -9.12
CA GLY A 480 -19.28 12.28 -7.99
C GLY A 480 -19.68 13.08 -6.76
N VAL A 481 -20.69 12.60 -6.05
CA VAL A 481 -21.15 13.21 -4.80
C VAL A 481 -21.49 12.13 -3.77
N SER A 482 -21.47 12.50 -2.47
CA SER A 482 -21.99 11.61 -1.42
C SER A 482 -23.47 11.28 -1.65
N PRO A 483 -24.02 10.16 -1.13
CA PRO A 483 -25.41 9.75 -1.37
C PRO A 483 -26.45 10.80 -0.94
N ASP A 484 -26.15 11.61 0.07
CA ASP A 484 -26.99 12.73 0.53
C ASP A 484 -26.76 14.01 -0.30
N GLY A 485 -25.85 13.98 -1.27
CA GLY A 485 -25.51 15.08 -2.16
C GLY A 485 -24.73 16.23 -1.50
N ARG A 486 -24.35 16.13 -0.23
CA ARG A 486 -23.67 17.23 0.50
C ARG A 486 -22.20 17.38 0.17
N ILE A 487 -21.49 16.28 -0.10
CA ILE A 487 -20.05 16.28 -0.32
C ILE A 487 -19.75 16.05 -1.79
N VAL A 488 -18.82 16.82 -2.33
CA VAL A 488 -18.31 16.63 -3.69
C VAL A 488 -17.11 15.68 -3.64
N GLU A 489 -17.25 14.51 -4.26
CA GLU A 489 -16.26 13.45 -4.26
C GLU A 489 -15.37 13.44 -5.50
N MET A 490 -15.93 13.87 -6.65
CA MET A 490 -15.22 13.94 -7.92
C MET A 490 -15.64 15.14 -8.75
N VAL A 491 -14.70 15.68 -9.50
CA VAL A 491 -14.92 16.73 -10.49
C VAL A 491 -14.25 16.36 -11.80
N GLU A 492 -14.83 16.84 -12.92
CA GLU A 492 -14.26 16.66 -14.26
C GLU A 492 -14.56 17.84 -15.18
N LEU A 493 -13.83 17.95 -16.29
CA LEU A 493 -14.09 18.89 -17.37
C LEU A 493 -14.48 18.13 -18.64
N SER A 494 -15.73 18.33 -19.11
CA SER A 494 -16.28 17.62 -20.27
C SER A 494 -15.65 18.05 -21.60
N ASP A 495 -15.08 19.26 -21.68
CA ASP A 495 -14.41 19.78 -22.87
C ASP A 495 -12.91 19.39 -22.95
N HIS A 496 -12.45 18.53 -22.03
CA HIS A 496 -11.07 18.05 -21.95
C HIS A 496 -11.00 16.55 -22.28
N PRO A 497 -9.96 16.06 -23.00
CA PRO A 497 -9.83 14.65 -23.36
C PRO A 497 -9.89 13.72 -22.15
N PHE A 498 -9.17 14.07 -21.08
CA PHE A 498 -9.23 13.42 -19.78
C PHE A 498 -8.81 14.41 -18.69
N TYR A 499 -9.74 14.85 -17.87
CA TYR A 499 -9.46 15.75 -16.75
C TYR A 499 -10.40 15.40 -15.63
N ILE A 500 -9.92 14.60 -14.69
CA ILE A 500 -10.70 14.10 -13.55
C ILE A 500 -9.91 14.35 -12.28
N ALA A 501 -10.59 14.72 -11.21
CA ALA A 501 -10.02 14.79 -9.89
C ALA A 501 -10.98 14.21 -8.85
N THR A 502 -10.46 13.47 -7.89
CA THR A 502 -11.21 12.81 -6.82
C THR A 502 -10.67 13.17 -5.44
N GLN A 503 -11.57 13.33 -4.47
CA GLN A 503 -11.21 13.54 -3.07
C GLN A 503 -10.68 12.26 -2.41
N ALA A 504 -11.01 11.13 -2.99
CA ALA A 504 -10.58 9.82 -2.54
C ALA A 504 -9.11 9.49 -2.90
N HIS A 505 -8.68 8.33 -2.41
CA HIS A 505 -7.41 7.68 -2.69
C HIS A 505 -7.64 6.36 -3.46
N PRO A 506 -8.00 6.42 -4.75
CA PRO A 506 -8.29 5.23 -5.56
C PRO A 506 -7.08 4.32 -5.76
N GLU A 507 -5.86 4.85 -5.58
CA GLU A 507 -4.62 4.08 -5.63
C GLU A 507 -4.61 2.92 -4.65
N PHE A 508 -5.25 3.03 -3.48
CA PHE A 508 -5.31 1.96 -2.49
C PHE A 508 -6.16 0.76 -2.93
N LYS A 509 -7.09 0.97 -3.86
CA LYS A 509 -7.96 -0.10 -4.39
C LYS A 509 -7.47 -0.70 -5.71
N SER A 510 -6.39 -0.19 -6.29
CA SER A 510 -5.83 -0.72 -7.54
C SER A 510 -5.10 -2.04 -7.31
N ARG A 511 -5.28 -2.99 -8.23
CA ARG A 511 -4.65 -4.32 -8.23
C ARG A 511 -4.02 -4.58 -9.60
N PRO A 512 -2.94 -5.37 -9.70
CA PRO A 512 -2.30 -5.64 -10.99
C PRO A 512 -3.22 -6.40 -11.97
N ASN A 513 -4.05 -7.29 -11.44
CA ASN A 513 -5.05 -8.05 -12.21
C ASN A 513 -6.42 -7.34 -12.33
N ARG A 514 -6.64 -6.26 -11.58
CA ARG A 514 -7.87 -5.45 -11.58
C ARG A 514 -7.52 -3.98 -11.39
N PRO A 515 -6.92 -3.34 -12.41
CA PRO A 515 -6.49 -1.94 -12.34
C PRO A 515 -7.66 -1.00 -12.06
N HIS A 516 -7.42 -0.02 -11.19
CA HIS A 516 -8.46 0.95 -10.85
C HIS A 516 -8.89 1.76 -12.08
N PRO A 517 -10.21 2.00 -12.29
CA PRO A 517 -10.75 2.65 -13.49
C PRO A 517 -10.13 4.00 -13.82
N LEU A 518 -9.89 4.87 -12.83
CA LEU A 518 -9.31 6.21 -13.05
C LEU A 518 -7.87 6.13 -13.56
N PHE A 519 -7.05 5.22 -13.02
CA PHE A 519 -5.68 5.04 -13.48
C PHE A 519 -5.62 4.39 -14.87
N ARG A 520 -6.47 3.40 -15.12
CA ARG A 520 -6.63 2.81 -16.46
C ARG A 520 -7.04 3.88 -17.49
N GLY A 521 -8.01 4.75 -17.12
CA GLY A 521 -8.47 5.85 -17.97
C GLY A 521 -7.38 6.88 -18.26
N LEU A 522 -6.61 7.27 -17.24
CA LEU A 522 -5.48 8.20 -17.42
C LEU A 522 -4.44 7.63 -18.39
N ILE A 523 -4.01 6.37 -18.22
CA ILE A 523 -3.00 5.76 -19.06
C ILE A 523 -3.51 5.57 -20.50
N ALA A 524 -4.79 5.20 -20.69
CA ALA A 524 -5.39 5.09 -22.01
C ALA A 524 -5.41 6.45 -22.72
N ALA A 525 -5.86 7.51 -22.04
CA ALA A 525 -5.86 8.87 -22.59
C ALA A 525 -4.43 9.39 -22.86
N ALA A 526 -3.47 9.10 -21.99
CA ALA A 526 -2.07 9.45 -22.18
C ALA A 526 -1.48 8.77 -23.44
N ALA A 527 -1.82 7.50 -23.66
CA ALA A 527 -1.37 6.78 -24.87
C ALA A 527 -1.98 7.36 -26.16
N GLU A 528 -3.25 7.77 -26.12
CA GLU A 528 -3.90 8.47 -27.24
C GLU A 528 -3.26 9.84 -27.48
N TYR A 529 -2.99 10.59 -26.42
CA TYR A 529 -2.31 11.89 -26.50
C TYR A 529 -0.90 11.77 -27.06
N HIS A 530 -0.14 10.77 -26.62
CA HIS A 530 1.19 10.44 -27.15
C HIS A 530 1.15 10.16 -28.67
N ALA A 531 0.19 9.36 -29.10
CA ALA A 531 0.04 8.99 -30.51
C ALA A 531 -0.41 10.19 -31.41
N ALA A 532 -0.98 11.24 -30.81
CA ALA A 532 -1.43 12.45 -31.52
C ALA A 532 -0.35 13.55 -31.62
N LYS A 533 0.76 13.44 -30.84
CA LYS A 533 1.93 14.32 -30.91
C LYS A 533 2.77 14.01 -32.16
#